data_78e8fb78f05d7d2a41677e9e7103d1b1
#
_entry.id   78e8fb78f05d7d2a41677e9e7103d1b1
#
_cell.length_a   1.000
_cell.length_b   1.000
_cell.length_c   1.000
_cell.angle_alpha   90.00
_cell.angle_beta   90.00
_cell.angle_gamma   90.00
#
_symmetry.space_group_name_H-M   'P 1'
#
loop_
_entity.id
_entity.type
_entity.pdbx_description
1 polymer ?
#
loop_
_entity_poly.entity_id
_entity_poly.type
_entity_poly.pdbx_seq_one_letter_code
_entity_poly.pdbx_strand_id
1 'polypeptide(L)'
;MLTETSLITEETILVANLETRYLAGGPDDGVPIVFLHDGAWGGASDVTWSHVLPLAAEKFRVIAPDFLGYGGSAKSIRVDVSPFAFRIRHMFSLLDSLGVTEPVHLVGNSFGGSIGLRALADEAYRGRIASVTTINGTGGPWKAPDMAKIGDFDGTRARLEEILDILCDPSDGQEAQLDARFGWAAVPGHFTAMRGPHMPVPAALRVERPADPYPAPLQGVATPVLLVECTGDTLLESGWSKALQAVLPNAQAELLPYKHCPNITHPRETWDLIGGFLDSTIQGGK
;
A
#
# COMPACT_ATOMS: atom_id res chain seq x y z
N MET A 1 -13.56 -35.54 -1.58
CA MET A 1 -12.69 -34.44 -1.95
C MET A 1 -13.10 -33.27 -1.08
N LEU A 2 -12.33 -32.96 -0.05
CA LEU A 2 -12.52 -31.75 0.71
C LEU A 2 -12.02 -30.64 -0.21
N THR A 3 -12.90 -29.73 -0.60
CA THR A 3 -12.53 -28.47 -1.26
C THR A 3 -11.64 -27.71 -0.28
N GLU A 4 -10.39 -27.46 -0.65
CA GLU A 4 -9.53 -26.52 0.08
C GLU A 4 -10.31 -25.21 0.21
N THR A 5 -10.75 -24.90 1.41
CA THR A 5 -11.37 -23.61 1.72
C THR A 5 -10.25 -22.57 1.54
N SER A 6 -10.41 -21.65 0.62
CA SER A 6 -9.45 -20.56 0.44
C SER A 6 -9.25 -19.87 1.78
N LEU A 7 -7.98 -19.71 2.21
CA LEU A 7 -7.64 -18.99 3.44
C LEU A 7 -8.01 -17.50 3.37
N ILE A 8 -8.35 -17.00 2.18
CA ILE A 8 -8.67 -15.62 1.91
C ILE A 8 -10.06 -15.52 1.30
N THR A 9 -10.91 -14.69 1.88
CA THR A 9 -12.25 -14.33 1.39
C THR A 9 -12.27 -12.91 0.86
N GLU A 10 -13.19 -12.65 -0.07
CA GLU A 10 -13.50 -11.32 -0.56
C GLU A 10 -14.79 -10.83 0.09
N GLU A 11 -14.73 -9.62 0.63
CA GLU A 11 -15.82 -9.00 1.37
C GLU A 11 -16.08 -7.57 0.86
N THR A 12 -17.31 -7.09 1.05
CA THR A 12 -17.67 -5.69 0.77
C THR A 12 -18.51 -5.14 1.92
N ILE A 13 -18.14 -3.94 2.37
CA ILE A 13 -18.85 -3.23 3.46
C ILE A 13 -19.06 -1.76 3.10
N LEU A 14 -20.07 -1.13 3.64
CA LEU A 14 -20.26 0.32 3.56
C LEU A 14 -19.49 1.02 4.68
N VAL A 15 -18.50 1.84 4.30
CA VAL A 15 -17.74 2.68 5.22
C VAL A 15 -18.03 4.14 4.88
N ALA A 16 -18.66 4.88 5.80
CA ALA A 16 -19.08 6.26 5.57
C ALA A 16 -19.89 6.44 4.26
N ASN A 17 -20.80 5.50 3.97
CA ASN A 17 -21.63 5.41 2.76
C ASN A 17 -20.86 5.16 1.45
N LEU A 18 -19.62 4.70 1.52
CA LEU A 18 -18.81 4.29 0.38
C LEU A 18 -18.61 2.77 0.40
N GLU A 19 -18.92 2.11 -0.70
CA GLU A 19 -18.60 0.70 -0.86
C GLU A 19 -17.09 0.50 -0.76
N THR A 20 -16.69 -0.43 0.09
CA THR A 20 -15.29 -0.76 0.36
C THR A 20 -15.12 -2.25 0.23
N ARG A 21 -14.41 -2.66 -0.82
CA ARG A 21 -13.97 -4.05 -1.01
C ARG A 21 -12.71 -4.27 -0.18
N TYR A 22 -12.62 -5.42 0.45
CA TYR A 22 -11.40 -5.86 1.13
C TYR A 22 -11.29 -7.39 1.06
N LEU A 23 -10.06 -7.88 1.16
CA LEU A 23 -9.78 -9.29 1.35
C LEU A 23 -9.51 -9.52 2.83
N ALA A 24 -10.00 -10.65 3.34
CA ALA A 24 -9.83 -11.02 4.74
C ALA A 24 -9.44 -12.50 4.86
N GLY A 25 -8.77 -12.86 5.94
CA GLY A 25 -8.42 -14.25 6.21
C GLY A 25 -7.62 -14.43 7.49
N GLY A 26 -7.29 -15.68 7.78
CA GLY A 26 -6.57 -16.08 8.97
C GLY A 26 -7.45 -16.20 10.22
N PRO A 27 -6.86 -16.48 11.40
CA PRO A 27 -7.60 -16.67 12.64
C PRO A 27 -8.25 -15.37 13.13
N ASP A 28 -9.51 -15.43 13.56
CA ASP A 28 -10.28 -14.27 14.02
C ASP A 28 -9.64 -13.57 15.23
N ASP A 29 -9.00 -14.33 16.10
CA ASP A 29 -8.27 -13.88 17.30
C ASP A 29 -6.77 -13.61 17.02
N GLY A 30 -6.35 -13.73 15.76
CA GLY A 30 -4.98 -13.44 15.33
C GLY A 30 -4.63 -11.96 15.43
N VAL A 31 -3.34 -11.66 15.57
CA VAL A 31 -2.83 -10.29 15.53
C VAL A 31 -3.20 -9.64 14.18
N PRO A 32 -3.85 -8.46 14.17
CA PRO A 32 -4.33 -7.87 12.94
C PRO A 32 -3.21 -7.21 12.13
N ILE A 33 -3.12 -7.60 10.85
CA ILE A 33 -2.24 -7.00 9.86
C ILE A 33 -3.08 -6.41 8.74
N VAL A 34 -2.82 -5.15 8.40
CA VAL A 34 -3.47 -4.46 7.28
C VAL A 34 -2.49 -4.37 6.11
N PHE A 35 -2.85 -5.00 5.00
CA PHE A 35 -2.07 -4.98 3.77
C PHE A 35 -2.58 -3.88 2.83
N LEU A 36 -1.68 -2.98 2.43
CA LEU A 36 -1.98 -1.78 1.66
C LEU A 36 -1.35 -1.90 0.27
N HIS A 37 -2.18 -1.93 -0.77
CA HIS A 37 -1.75 -2.18 -2.14
C HIS A 37 -1.02 -0.99 -2.79
N ASP A 38 -0.34 -1.24 -3.90
CA ASP A 38 0.33 -0.21 -4.70
C ASP A 38 -0.66 0.75 -5.38
N GLY A 39 -0.15 1.88 -5.87
CA GLY A 39 -0.96 2.92 -6.49
C GLY A 39 -0.88 2.96 -8.02
N ALA A 40 -0.31 1.95 -8.67
CA ALA A 40 -0.26 1.90 -10.13
C ALA A 40 -1.65 1.58 -10.72
N TRP A 41 -1.79 1.77 -12.02
CA TRP A 41 -3.03 1.49 -12.75
C TRP A 41 -3.47 0.04 -12.55
N GLY A 42 -4.74 -0.14 -12.22
CA GLY A 42 -5.29 -1.45 -11.89
C GLY A 42 -4.78 -2.06 -10.59
N GLY A 43 -4.14 -1.26 -9.71
CA GLY A 43 -3.78 -1.70 -8.36
C GLY A 43 -5.01 -2.10 -7.55
N ALA A 44 -4.89 -3.21 -6.82
CA ALA A 44 -5.91 -3.74 -5.93
C ALA A 44 -5.25 -4.74 -4.98
N SER A 45 -5.93 -5.13 -3.92
CA SER A 45 -5.37 -6.02 -2.91
C SER A 45 -5.07 -7.41 -3.45
N ASP A 46 -5.93 -7.95 -4.31
CA ASP A 46 -5.74 -9.23 -5.00
C ASP A 46 -4.68 -9.20 -6.10
N VAL A 47 -4.30 -8.03 -6.56
CA VAL A 47 -3.23 -7.82 -7.54
C VAL A 47 -1.86 -7.68 -6.85
N THR A 48 -1.81 -6.86 -5.80
CA THR A 48 -0.55 -6.55 -5.12
C THR A 48 -0.13 -7.66 -4.15
N TRP A 49 -1.09 -8.34 -3.52
CA TRP A 49 -0.83 -9.21 -2.38
C TRP A 49 -1.28 -10.67 -2.58
N SER A 50 -1.73 -11.07 -3.79
CA SER A 50 -2.30 -12.40 -4.09
C SER A 50 -1.49 -13.56 -3.54
N HIS A 51 -0.16 -13.49 -3.62
CA HIS A 51 0.75 -14.56 -3.21
C HIS A 51 1.27 -14.42 -1.78
N VAL A 52 1.11 -13.26 -1.15
CA VAL A 52 1.56 -12.99 0.22
C VAL A 52 0.44 -13.21 1.23
N LEU A 53 -0.79 -12.82 0.91
CA LEU A 53 -1.93 -12.95 1.84
C LEU A 53 -2.16 -14.38 2.34
N PRO A 54 -2.12 -15.44 1.50
CA PRO A 54 -2.28 -16.80 2.01
C PRO A 54 -1.21 -17.20 3.01
N LEU A 55 0.04 -16.77 2.79
CA LEU A 55 1.15 -17.04 3.71
C LEU A 55 0.98 -16.32 5.05
N ALA A 56 0.51 -15.08 5.01
CA ALA A 56 0.24 -14.30 6.21
C ALA A 56 -0.95 -14.85 7.02
N ALA A 57 -2.00 -15.29 6.31
CA ALA A 57 -3.21 -15.82 6.91
C ALA A 57 -3.04 -17.16 7.63
N GLU A 58 -1.93 -17.86 7.43
CA GLU A 58 -1.61 -19.06 8.22
C GLU A 58 -1.46 -18.73 9.73
N LYS A 59 -1.11 -17.50 10.06
CA LYS A 59 -0.77 -17.11 11.43
C LYS A 59 -1.49 -15.84 11.91
N PHE A 60 -1.78 -14.92 11.04
CA PHE A 60 -2.26 -13.58 11.37
C PHE A 60 -3.67 -13.33 10.84
N ARG A 61 -4.41 -12.48 11.52
CA ARG A 61 -5.65 -11.93 10.99
C ARG A 61 -5.32 -10.88 9.94
N VAL A 62 -5.56 -11.18 8.66
CA VAL A 62 -5.23 -10.29 7.55
C VAL A 62 -6.45 -9.51 7.08
N ILE A 63 -6.25 -8.23 6.79
CA ILE A 63 -7.24 -7.30 6.24
C ILE A 63 -6.55 -6.54 5.12
N ALA A 64 -7.02 -6.67 3.88
CA ALA A 64 -6.41 -6.03 2.73
C ALA A 64 -7.46 -5.23 1.94
N PRO A 65 -7.69 -3.94 2.30
CA PRO A 65 -8.67 -3.12 1.61
C PRO A 65 -8.19 -2.64 0.25
N ASP A 66 -9.09 -2.55 -0.71
CA ASP A 66 -8.89 -1.72 -1.87
C ASP A 66 -9.09 -0.26 -1.51
N PHE A 67 -8.12 0.59 -1.83
CA PHE A 67 -8.27 2.04 -1.61
C PHE A 67 -9.41 2.62 -2.42
N LEU A 68 -10.05 3.66 -1.89
CA LEU A 68 -11.03 4.41 -2.68
C LEU A 68 -10.43 4.91 -3.99
N GLY A 69 -11.14 4.65 -5.09
CA GLY A 69 -10.68 4.89 -6.44
C GLY A 69 -10.08 3.67 -7.13
N TYR A 70 -9.80 2.59 -6.40
CA TYR A 70 -9.12 1.37 -6.86
C TYR A 70 -10.00 0.13 -6.74
N GLY A 71 -9.58 -0.96 -7.39
CA GLY A 71 -10.15 -2.29 -7.24
C GLY A 71 -11.67 -2.32 -7.27
N GLY A 72 -12.28 -3.02 -6.33
CA GLY A 72 -13.74 -3.09 -6.15
C GLY A 72 -14.32 -1.98 -5.26
N SER A 73 -13.48 -1.12 -4.65
CA SER A 73 -13.97 -0.02 -3.82
C SER A 73 -14.55 1.14 -4.64
N ALA A 74 -15.39 1.96 -4.00
CA ALA A 74 -16.04 3.12 -4.59
C ALA A 74 -15.04 4.04 -5.30
N LYS A 75 -15.38 4.47 -6.53
CA LYS A 75 -14.54 5.35 -7.37
C LYS A 75 -14.64 6.82 -6.92
N SER A 76 -14.51 7.03 -5.60
CA SER A 76 -14.59 8.33 -4.96
C SER A 76 -13.30 9.13 -5.11
N ILE A 77 -13.44 10.42 -5.40
CA ILE A 77 -12.34 11.36 -5.61
C ILE A 77 -12.51 12.53 -4.63
N ARG A 78 -11.41 12.94 -4.01
CA ARG A 78 -11.35 14.17 -3.23
C ARG A 78 -10.22 15.04 -3.79
N VAL A 79 -10.55 16.26 -4.17
CA VAL A 79 -9.59 17.23 -4.72
C VAL A 79 -9.26 18.37 -3.73
N ASP A 80 -9.99 18.43 -2.63
CA ASP A 80 -9.87 19.43 -1.55
C ASP A 80 -8.92 19.00 -0.42
N VAL A 81 -8.60 17.70 -0.32
CA VAL A 81 -7.70 17.15 0.69
C VAL A 81 -6.54 16.38 0.05
N SER A 82 -5.52 16.09 0.83
CA SER A 82 -4.42 15.22 0.40
C SER A 82 -4.93 13.83 0.02
N PRO A 83 -4.46 13.23 -1.09
CA PRO A 83 -4.80 11.85 -1.45
C PRO A 83 -4.38 10.83 -0.37
N PHE A 84 -3.36 11.13 0.41
CA PHE A 84 -2.98 10.34 1.59
C PHE A 84 -4.02 10.47 2.70
N ALA A 85 -4.31 11.69 3.15
CA ALA A 85 -5.22 11.94 4.28
C ALA A 85 -6.61 11.36 4.04
N PHE A 86 -7.12 11.42 2.82
CA PHE A 86 -8.41 10.85 2.45
C PHE A 86 -8.45 9.33 2.65
N ARG A 87 -7.41 8.62 2.17
CA ARG A 87 -7.35 7.16 2.25
C ARG A 87 -6.98 6.67 3.65
N ILE A 88 -6.12 7.37 4.37
CA ILE A 88 -5.81 7.07 5.77
C ILE A 88 -7.07 7.11 6.62
N ARG A 89 -7.85 8.20 6.52
CA ARG A 89 -9.12 8.32 7.25
C ARG A 89 -10.06 7.18 6.92
N HIS A 90 -10.20 6.86 5.64
CA HIS A 90 -11.09 5.78 5.20
C HIS A 90 -10.63 4.41 5.69
N MET A 91 -9.33 4.12 5.65
CA MET A 91 -8.75 2.88 6.17
C MET A 91 -9.06 2.70 7.66
N PHE A 92 -8.84 3.71 8.50
CA PHE A 92 -9.17 3.61 9.92
C PHE A 92 -10.67 3.53 10.18
N SER A 93 -11.51 4.22 9.37
CA SER A 93 -12.97 4.05 9.44
C SER A 93 -13.42 2.63 9.05
N LEU A 94 -12.73 1.97 8.13
CA LEU A 94 -12.96 0.55 7.84
C LEU A 94 -12.61 -0.31 9.05
N LEU A 95 -11.45 -0.11 9.67
CA LEU A 95 -11.04 -0.87 10.86
C LEU A 95 -12.05 -0.69 12.00
N ASP A 96 -12.54 0.52 12.23
CA ASP A 96 -13.60 0.80 13.21
C ASP A 96 -14.89 0.05 12.87
N SER A 97 -15.28 0.01 11.59
CA SER A 97 -16.47 -0.71 11.12
C SER A 97 -16.34 -2.23 11.26
N LEU A 98 -15.10 -2.75 11.23
CA LEU A 98 -14.78 -4.16 11.44
C LEU A 98 -14.54 -4.50 12.92
N GLY A 99 -14.70 -3.54 13.85
CA GLY A 99 -14.47 -3.72 15.27
C GLY A 99 -13.00 -3.92 15.66
N VAL A 100 -12.05 -3.54 14.79
CA VAL A 100 -10.61 -3.61 15.07
C VAL A 100 -10.20 -2.35 15.82
N THR A 101 -10.08 -2.46 17.13
CA THR A 101 -9.77 -1.33 18.03
C THR A 101 -8.34 -1.32 18.54
N GLU A 102 -7.69 -2.48 18.57
CA GLU A 102 -6.28 -2.64 18.90
C GLU A 102 -5.36 -2.01 17.85
N PRO A 103 -4.13 -1.63 18.22
CA PRO A 103 -3.15 -1.17 17.27
C PRO A 103 -2.83 -2.27 16.24
N VAL A 104 -2.77 -1.88 14.95
CA VAL A 104 -2.56 -2.79 13.82
C VAL A 104 -1.14 -2.68 13.26
N HIS A 105 -0.65 -3.76 12.66
CA HIS A 105 0.56 -3.74 11.86
C HIS A 105 0.19 -3.38 10.42
N LEU A 106 0.79 -2.32 9.88
CA LEU A 106 0.58 -1.88 8.49
C LEU A 106 1.70 -2.43 7.61
N VAL A 107 1.34 -3.12 6.54
CA VAL A 107 2.27 -3.63 5.53
C VAL A 107 1.86 -3.06 4.18
N GLY A 108 2.72 -2.26 3.56
CA GLY A 108 2.38 -1.58 2.31
C GLY A 108 3.48 -1.63 1.26
N ASN A 109 3.07 -1.76 0.00
CA ASN A 109 3.96 -1.60 -1.15
C ASN A 109 3.70 -0.25 -1.83
N SER A 110 4.75 0.46 -2.23
CA SER A 110 4.66 1.68 -3.03
C SER A 110 3.74 2.75 -2.36
N PHE A 111 2.63 3.07 -3.00
CA PHE A 111 1.62 3.98 -2.45
C PHE A 111 1.07 3.48 -1.10
N GLY A 112 0.84 2.17 -0.96
CA GLY A 112 0.41 1.57 0.30
C GLY A 112 1.41 1.75 1.43
N GLY A 113 2.71 1.56 1.16
CA GLY A 113 3.79 1.86 2.10
C GLY A 113 3.84 3.34 2.46
N SER A 114 3.64 4.21 1.47
CA SER A 114 3.54 5.65 1.67
C SER A 114 2.34 6.04 2.55
N ILE A 115 1.20 5.37 2.39
CA ILE A 115 0.02 5.54 3.27
C ILE A 115 0.37 5.15 4.71
N GLY A 116 1.05 4.02 4.92
CA GLY A 116 1.49 3.58 6.25
C GLY A 116 2.38 4.60 6.95
N LEU A 117 3.42 5.09 6.27
CA LEU A 117 4.33 6.11 6.82
C LEU A 117 3.62 7.45 7.07
N ARG A 118 2.71 7.85 6.20
CA ARG A 118 1.91 9.07 6.38
C ARG A 118 0.91 8.96 7.51
N ALA A 119 0.32 7.79 7.71
CA ALA A 119 -0.53 7.53 8.87
C ALA A 119 0.27 7.58 10.18
N LEU A 120 1.49 7.05 10.19
CA LEU A 120 2.41 7.13 11.33
C LEU A 120 2.84 8.58 11.63
N ALA A 121 3.00 9.41 10.61
CA ALA A 121 3.32 10.82 10.75
C ALA A 121 2.16 11.66 11.32
N ASP A 122 0.92 11.18 11.21
CA ASP A 122 -0.29 11.85 11.71
C ASP A 122 -0.58 11.44 13.16
N GLU A 123 -0.52 12.39 14.09
CA GLU A 123 -0.75 12.15 15.52
C GLU A 123 -2.14 11.56 15.82
N ALA A 124 -3.14 11.84 14.97
CA ALA A 124 -4.49 11.33 15.14
C ALA A 124 -4.56 9.80 14.99
N TYR A 125 -3.65 9.19 14.22
CA TYR A 125 -3.66 7.75 13.93
C TYR A 125 -2.49 6.99 14.53
N ARG A 126 -1.42 7.67 14.93
CA ARG A 126 -0.17 7.05 15.43
C ARG A 126 -0.42 6.03 16.53
N GLY A 127 -1.29 6.33 17.48
CA GLY A 127 -1.65 5.41 18.58
C GLY A 127 -2.39 4.14 18.15
N ARG A 128 -2.86 4.07 16.91
CA ARG A 128 -3.53 2.91 16.30
C ARG A 128 -2.57 2.04 15.48
N ILE A 129 -1.27 2.32 15.49
CA ILE A 129 -0.26 1.65 14.65
C ILE A 129 0.77 0.98 15.55
N ALA A 130 0.82 -0.36 15.49
CA ALA A 130 1.79 -1.18 16.22
C ALA A 130 3.16 -1.21 15.51
N SER A 131 3.17 -1.29 14.18
CA SER A 131 4.36 -1.16 13.34
C SER A 131 4.01 -0.79 11.90
N VAL A 132 4.99 -0.37 11.13
CA VAL A 132 4.86 -0.13 9.69
C VAL A 132 5.95 -0.90 8.96
N THR A 133 5.56 -1.69 7.95
CA THR A 133 6.46 -2.20 6.92
C THR A 133 6.16 -1.49 5.62
N THR A 134 7.14 -0.89 5.00
CA THR A 134 7.01 -0.29 3.67
C THR A 134 8.00 -0.91 2.69
N ILE A 135 7.48 -1.34 1.54
CA ILE A 135 8.28 -1.82 0.41
C ILE A 135 8.20 -0.74 -0.65
N ASN A 136 9.31 -0.07 -0.93
CA ASN A 136 9.41 1.00 -1.93
C ASN A 136 8.32 2.06 -1.81
N GLY A 137 7.90 2.37 -0.57
CA GLY A 137 6.92 3.41 -0.26
C GLY A 137 7.55 4.45 0.65
N THR A 138 7.83 5.64 0.14
CA THR A 138 8.61 6.66 0.86
C THR A 138 7.74 7.69 1.59
N GLY A 139 6.46 7.77 1.26
CA GLY A 139 5.54 8.80 1.78
C GLY A 139 5.85 10.22 1.28
N GLY A 140 6.88 10.42 0.47
CA GLY A 140 7.36 11.76 0.24
C GLY A 140 8.16 12.02 -1.03
N PRO A 141 9.22 12.81 -0.89
CA PRO A 141 9.87 13.51 -2.00
C PRO A 141 10.81 12.66 -2.86
N TRP A 142 11.27 11.52 -2.40
CA TRP A 142 12.31 10.70 -3.07
C TRP A 142 11.79 10.00 -4.34
N LYS A 143 11.42 10.80 -5.36
CA LYS A 143 10.91 10.33 -6.65
C LYS A 143 11.97 10.48 -7.73
N ALA A 144 12.35 9.38 -8.36
CA ALA A 144 13.20 9.38 -9.54
C ALA A 144 12.39 9.77 -10.81
N PRO A 145 13.06 10.18 -11.90
CA PRO A 145 12.41 10.61 -13.13
C PRO A 145 11.44 9.57 -13.74
N ASP A 146 11.72 8.28 -13.58
CA ASP A 146 10.89 7.20 -14.12
C ASP A 146 9.51 7.12 -13.46
N MET A 147 9.30 7.75 -12.28
CA MET A 147 7.99 7.86 -11.66
C MET A 147 6.93 8.47 -12.58
N ALA A 148 7.33 9.37 -13.48
CA ALA A 148 6.40 9.97 -14.44
C ALA A 148 5.85 8.95 -15.44
N LYS A 149 6.64 7.90 -15.78
CA LYS A 149 6.26 6.89 -16.78
C LYS A 149 5.08 6.04 -16.34
N ILE A 150 4.95 5.75 -15.03
CA ILE A 150 3.82 4.98 -14.50
C ILE A 150 2.51 5.78 -14.48
N GLY A 151 2.57 7.10 -14.52
CA GLY A 151 1.40 7.98 -14.60
C GLY A 151 0.81 8.11 -16.02
N ASP A 152 1.58 7.73 -17.02
CA ASP A 152 1.23 7.91 -18.44
C ASP A 152 0.53 6.67 -19.00
N PHE A 153 -0.71 6.44 -18.57
CA PHE A 153 -1.55 5.33 -19.03
C PHE A 153 -2.61 5.84 -20.01
N ASP A 154 -2.67 5.22 -21.19
CA ASP A 154 -3.57 5.54 -22.28
C ASP A 154 -4.83 4.68 -22.35
N GLY A 155 -4.99 3.74 -21.42
CA GLY A 155 -6.12 2.80 -21.37
C GLY A 155 -5.88 1.49 -22.14
N THR A 156 -4.71 1.31 -22.76
CA THR A 156 -4.40 0.08 -23.50
C THR A 156 -3.70 -0.95 -22.64
N ARG A 157 -3.92 -2.24 -22.95
CA ARG A 157 -3.22 -3.34 -22.32
C ARG A 157 -1.71 -3.30 -22.57
N ALA A 158 -1.30 -2.92 -23.79
CA ALA A 158 0.11 -2.80 -24.16
C ALA A 158 0.83 -1.75 -23.30
N ARG A 159 0.17 -0.59 -23.07
CA ARG A 159 0.77 0.43 -22.20
C ARG A 159 0.84 -0.02 -20.74
N LEU A 160 -0.14 -0.80 -20.27
CA LEU A 160 -0.10 -1.37 -18.92
C LEU A 160 1.03 -2.40 -18.77
N GLU A 161 1.31 -3.19 -19.81
CA GLU A 161 2.44 -4.11 -19.85
C GLU A 161 3.78 -3.38 -19.71
N GLU A 162 3.98 -2.29 -20.44
CA GLU A 162 5.18 -1.45 -20.27
C GLU A 162 5.32 -0.89 -18.85
N ILE A 163 4.20 -0.50 -18.22
CA ILE A 163 4.18 -0.04 -16.82
C ILE A 163 4.53 -1.20 -15.88
N LEU A 164 3.98 -2.38 -16.13
CA LEU A 164 4.28 -3.57 -15.32
C LEU A 164 5.75 -3.99 -15.42
N ASP A 165 6.37 -3.84 -16.58
CA ASP A 165 7.80 -4.09 -16.79
C ASP A 165 8.70 -3.14 -15.97
N ILE A 166 8.24 -1.95 -15.67
CA ILE A 166 8.95 -1.03 -14.75
C ILE A 166 8.78 -1.50 -13.29
N LEU A 167 7.58 -1.96 -12.92
CA LEU A 167 7.23 -2.31 -11.56
C LEU A 167 7.79 -3.65 -11.09
N CYS A 168 7.84 -4.63 -11.99
CA CYS A 168 8.06 -6.04 -11.67
C CYS A 168 9.28 -6.62 -12.38
N ASP A 169 9.97 -7.54 -11.72
CA ASP A 169 10.94 -8.41 -12.38
C ASP A 169 10.20 -9.39 -13.30
N PRO A 170 10.83 -9.86 -14.38
CA PRO A 170 10.24 -10.90 -15.23
C PRO A 170 9.91 -12.15 -14.41
N SER A 171 8.71 -12.69 -14.62
CA SER A 171 8.24 -13.90 -13.92
C SER A 171 7.27 -14.69 -14.77
N ASP A 172 7.12 -15.99 -14.50
CA ASP A 172 6.17 -16.85 -15.18
C ASP A 172 4.69 -16.44 -14.97
N GLY A 173 4.42 -15.65 -13.92
CA GLY A 173 3.10 -15.10 -13.60
C GLY A 173 2.79 -13.74 -14.24
N GLN A 174 3.67 -13.17 -15.07
CA GLN A 174 3.53 -11.83 -15.60
C GLN A 174 2.24 -11.61 -16.40
N GLU A 175 1.86 -12.59 -17.24
CA GLU A 175 0.63 -12.50 -18.04
C GLU A 175 -0.63 -12.49 -17.16
N ALA A 176 -0.71 -13.37 -16.17
CA ALA A 176 -1.82 -13.41 -15.22
C ALA A 176 -1.90 -12.11 -14.39
N GLN A 177 -0.75 -11.57 -14.01
CA GLN A 177 -0.65 -10.28 -13.31
C GLN A 177 -1.13 -9.13 -14.19
N LEU A 178 -0.76 -9.13 -15.48
CA LEU A 178 -1.21 -8.13 -16.45
C LEU A 178 -2.72 -8.20 -16.66
N ASP A 179 -3.27 -9.40 -16.80
CA ASP A 179 -4.71 -9.61 -16.98
C ASP A 179 -5.52 -9.13 -15.76
N ALA A 180 -5.07 -9.48 -14.57
CA ALA A 180 -5.72 -9.05 -13.33
C ALA A 180 -5.69 -7.50 -13.20
N ARG A 181 -4.54 -6.87 -13.44
CA ARG A 181 -4.41 -5.41 -13.41
C ARG A 181 -5.26 -4.74 -14.48
N PHE A 182 -5.24 -5.25 -15.71
CA PHE A 182 -6.03 -4.67 -16.79
C PHE A 182 -7.52 -4.78 -16.51
N GLY A 183 -7.97 -5.90 -15.94
CA GLY A 183 -9.36 -6.06 -15.48
C GLY A 183 -9.79 -4.92 -14.55
N TRP A 184 -8.99 -4.61 -13.52
CA TRP A 184 -9.28 -3.51 -12.60
C TRP A 184 -9.10 -2.13 -13.24
N ALA A 185 -8.10 -1.94 -14.11
CA ALA A 185 -7.90 -0.67 -14.82
C ALA A 185 -9.06 -0.33 -15.75
N ALA A 186 -9.74 -1.35 -16.30
CA ALA A 186 -10.90 -1.21 -17.19
C ALA A 186 -12.22 -0.97 -16.43
N VAL A 187 -12.26 -1.10 -15.10
CA VAL A 187 -13.49 -0.86 -14.34
C VAL A 187 -13.96 0.60 -14.51
N PRO A 188 -15.25 0.82 -14.83
CA PRO A 188 -15.79 2.17 -14.99
C PRO A 188 -15.49 3.07 -13.80
N GLY A 189 -14.98 4.27 -14.08
CA GLY A 189 -14.61 5.26 -13.08
C GLY A 189 -13.17 5.13 -12.54
N HIS A 190 -12.46 4.01 -12.71
CA HIS A 190 -11.09 3.87 -12.25
C HIS A 190 -10.16 4.92 -12.89
N PHE A 191 -10.20 5.04 -14.23
CA PHE A 191 -9.40 6.04 -14.95
C PHE A 191 -9.67 7.46 -14.43
N THR A 192 -10.95 7.82 -14.24
CA THR A 192 -11.33 9.13 -13.72
C THR A 192 -10.86 9.35 -12.29
N ALA A 193 -10.95 8.31 -11.43
CA ALA A 193 -10.48 8.38 -10.05
C ALA A 193 -8.95 8.57 -9.94
N MET A 194 -8.21 7.95 -10.85
CA MET A 194 -6.75 8.08 -10.91
C MET A 194 -6.32 9.45 -11.44
N ARG A 195 -6.99 9.97 -12.47
CA ARG A 195 -6.65 11.25 -13.12
C ARG A 195 -7.20 12.47 -12.38
N GLY A 196 -8.33 12.32 -11.70
CA GLY A 196 -9.04 13.43 -11.06
C GLY A 196 -8.18 14.28 -10.11
N PRO A 197 -7.36 13.70 -9.22
CA PRO A 197 -6.48 14.49 -8.36
C PRO A 197 -5.42 15.32 -9.09
N HIS A 198 -5.14 15.00 -10.34
CA HIS A 198 -4.15 15.67 -11.20
C HIS A 198 -4.77 16.63 -12.21
N MET A 199 -6.08 16.81 -12.16
CA MET A 199 -6.75 17.76 -13.06
C MET A 199 -6.29 19.22 -12.78
N PRO A 200 -6.01 20.02 -13.83
CA PRO A 200 -5.61 21.39 -13.65
C PRO A 200 -6.77 22.22 -13.05
N VAL A 201 -6.48 22.89 -11.94
CA VAL A 201 -7.42 23.85 -11.33
C VAL A 201 -7.09 25.24 -11.86
N PRO A 202 -8.08 26.01 -12.37
CA PRO A 202 -7.88 27.40 -12.77
C PRO A 202 -7.22 28.22 -11.66
N ALA A 203 -6.29 29.12 -12.03
CA ALA A 203 -5.48 29.86 -11.05
C ALA A 203 -6.33 30.60 -10.00
N ALA A 204 -7.45 31.19 -10.43
CA ALA A 204 -8.38 31.92 -9.55
C ALA A 204 -9.10 31.02 -8.51
N LEU A 205 -9.09 29.69 -8.71
CA LEU A 205 -9.73 28.71 -7.81
C LEU A 205 -8.71 27.89 -7.03
N ARG A 206 -7.42 28.14 -7.21
CA ARG A 206 -6.37 27.42 -6.47
C ARG A 206 -6.36 27.90 -5.03
N VAL A 207 -6.51 26.94 -4.14
CA VAL A 207 -6.29 27.19 -2.69
C VAL A 207 -4.82 26.97 -2.41
N GLU A 208 -4.15 27.97 -1.82
CA GLU A 208 -2.80 27.77 -1.31
C GLU A 208 -2.83 26.73 -0.20
N ARG A 209 -1.99 25.73 -0.34
CA ARG A 209 -1.79 24.72 0.69
C ARG A 209 -0.46 24.98 1.37
N PRO A 210 -0.36 24.81 2.71
CA PRO A 210 0.92 24.89 3.39
C PRO A 210 1.88 23.86 2.78
N ALA A 211 3.16 24.16 2.84
CA ALA A 211 4.20 23.22 2.43
C ALA A 211 4.04 21.91 3.23
N ASP A 212 4.24 20.79 2.55
CA ASP A 212 4.18 19.47 3.20
C ASP A 212 5.38 19.31 4.14
N PRO A 213 5.17 19.17 5.46
CA PRO A 213 6.26 19.08 6.42
C PRO A 213 6.98 17.72 6.45
N TYR A 214 6.50 16.75 5.70
CA TYR A 214 7.05 15.39 5.68
C TYR A 214 8.51 15.39 5.18
N PRO A 215 9.44 14.63 5.81
CA PRO A 215 9.22 13.64 6.86
C PRO A 215 9.35 14.16 8.31
N ALA A 216 9.43 15.46 8.54
CA ALA A 216 9.66 16.03 9.87
C ALA A 216 8.71 15.51 10.98
N PRO A 217 7.40 15.23 10.74
CA PRO A 217 6.52 14.66 11.75
C PRO A 217 6.88 13.23 12.21
N LEU A 218 7.78 12.54 11.50
CA LEU A 218 8.31 11.24 11.89
C LEU A 218 9.49 11.34 12.87
N GLN A 219 10.05 12.54 13.06
CA GLN A 219 11.22 12.73 13.92
C GLN A 219 10.97 12.21 15.34
N GLY A 220 11.76 11.21 15.76
CA GLY A 220 11.69 10.63 17.10
C GLY A 220 10.49 9.72 17.37
N VAL A 221 9.69 9.39 16.35
CA VAL A 221 8.60 8.40 16.50
C VAL A 221 9.21 7.03 16.78
N ALA A 222 8.82 6.45 17.92
CA ALA A 222 9.42 5.20 18.42
C ALA A 222 8.75 3.92 17.89
N THR A 223 7.63 4.05 17.17
CA THR A 223 6.96 2.88 16.55
C THR A 223 7.93 2.12 15.65
N PRO A 224 8.06 0.79 15.76
CA PRO A 224 8.93 0.00 14.90
C PRO A 224 8.56 0.14 13.42
N VAL A 225 9.57 0.33 12.56
CA VAL A 225 9.39 0.47 11.11
C VAL A 225 10.38 -0.41 10.37
N LEU A 226 9.91 -1.17 9.38
CA LEU A 226 10.74 -1.87 8.40
C LEU A 226 10.68 -1.11 7.07
N LEU A 227 11.83 -0.64 6.62
CA LEU A 227 12.02 0.07 5.35
C LEU A 227 12.70 -0.87 4.36
N VAL A 228 11.94 -1.40 3.40
CA VAL A 228 12.47 -2.28 2.36
C VAL A 228 12.68 -1.46 1.09
N GLU A 229 13.95 -1.21 0.77
CA GLU A 229 14.37 -0.51 -0.44
C GLU A 229 14.88 -1.51 -1.47
N CYS A 230 14.34 -1.48 -2.69
CA CYS A 230 14.80 -2.34 -3.77
C CYS A 230 15.80 -1.61 -4.65
N THR A 231 17.00 -2.20 -4.83
CA THR A 231 18.09 -1.56 -5.58
C THR A 231 17.89 -1.57 -7.09
N GLY A 232 16.96 -2.40 -7.60
CA GLY A 232 16.51 -2.41 -8.99
C GLY A 232 15.33 -1.46 -9.27
N ASP A 233 14.84 -0.75 -8.26
CA ASP A 233 13.74 0.22 -8.40
C ASP A 233 14.24 1.50 -9.09
N THR A 234 13.64 1.85 -10.22
CA THR A 234 13.96 3.09 -10.97
C THR A 234 12.96 4.22 -10.70
N LEU A 235 11.93 3.99 -9.87
CA LEU A 235 10.89 4.97 -9.56
C LEU A 235 11.27 5.87 -8.39
N LEU A 236 12.18 5.42 -7.53
CA LEU A 236 12.60 6.12 -6.33
C LEU A 236 14.10 6.45 -6.38
N GLU A 237 14.46 7.53 -5.72
CA GLU A 237 15.86 7.89 -5.50
C GLU A 237 16.50 6.89 -4.52
N SER A 238 17.65 6.33 -4.87
CA SER A 238 18.39 5.41 -4.00
C SER A 238 18.79 6.08 -2.68
N GLY A 239 18.74 5.31 -1.59
CA GLY A 239 19.10 5.77 -0.25
C GLY A 239 17.96 6.45 0.52
N TRP A 240 16.73 6.40 0.02
CA TRP A 240 15.57 6.93 0.72
C TRP A 240 15.33 6.22 2.07
N SER A 241 15.59 4.93 2.16
CA SER A 241 15.44 4.16 3.41
C SER A 241 16.39 4.66 4.48
N LYS A 242 17.64 4.93 4.10
CA LYS A 242 18.65 5.51 5.01
C LYS A 242 18.27 6.93 5.46
N ALA A 243 17.68 7.73 4.56
CA ALA A 243 17.22 9.07 4.90
C ALA A 243 16.04 9.04 5.91
N LEU A 244 15.11 8.09 5.75
CA LEU A 244 14.03 7.88 6.72
C LEU A 244 14.53 7.27 8.03
N GLN A 245 15.48 6.36 7.99
CA GLN A 245 16.09 5.78 9.19
C GLN A 245 16.77 6.86 10.06
N ALA A 246 17.29 7.92 9.45
CA ALA A 246 17.88 9.04 10.22
C ALA A 246 16.88 9.80 11.09
N VAL A 247 15.58 9.74 10.80
CA VAL A 247 14.51 10.42 11.58
C VAL A 247 13.69 9.45 12.43
N LEU A 248 13.72 8.14 12.14
CA LEU A 248 12.98 7.08 12.83
C LEU A 248 13.95 6.23 13.66
N PRO A 249 14.02 6.41 14.99
CA PRO A 249 15.04 5.76 15.83
C PRO A 249 14.96 4.24 15.87
N ASN A 250 13.77 3.67 15.65
CA ASN A 250 13.54 2.21 15.67
C ASN A 250 13.29 1.64 14.27
N ALA A 251 13.73 2.34 13.21
CA ALA A 251 13.61 1.81 11.86
C ALA A 251 14.75 0.85 11.53
N GLN A 252 14.39 -0.27 10.93
CA GLN A 252 15.29 -1.20 10.27
C GLN A 252 15.20 -0.94 8.76
N ALA A 253 16.33 -0.96 8.07
CA ALA A 253 16.39 -0.79 6.63
C ALA A 253 17.03 -2.02 5.99
N GLU A 254 16.32 -2.59 5.02
CA GLU A 254 16.76 -3.77 4.26
C GLU A 254 16.81 -3.43 2.77
N LEU A 255 17.83 -3.95 2.10
CA LEU A 255 18.04 -3.77 0.67
C LEU A 255 17.78 -5.08 -0.07
N LEU A 256 16.85 -5.07 -1.03
CA LEU A 256 16.60 -6.23 -1.90
C LEU A 256 17.04 -5.93 -3.34
N PRO A 257 17.59 -6.94 -4.08
CA PRO A 257 18.11 -6.72 -5.43
C PRO A 257 17.02 -6.75 -6.52
N TYR A 258 15.78 -6.36 -6.19
CA TYR A 258 14.61 -6.48 -7.03
C TYR A 258 14.13 -5.13 -7.56
N LYS A 259 13.17 -5.16 -8.51
CA LYS A 259 12.41 -3.99 -8.93
C LYS A 259 11.39 -3.55 -7.86
N HIS A 260 10.47 -2.67 -8.23
CA HIS A 260 9.58 -1.94 -7.33
C HIS A 260 8.61 -2.82 -6.51
N CYS A 261 8.15 -3.97 -7.06
CA CYS A 261 7.13 -4.82 -6.45
C CYS A 261 7.61 -6.26 -6.20
N PRO A 262 8.58 -6.50 -5.30
CA PRO A 262 9.08 -7.85 -5.01
C PRO A 262 8.00 -8.74 -4.37
N ASN A 263 7.03 -8.18 -3.69
CA ASN A 263 5.87 -8.89 -3.14
C ASN A 263 5.03 -9.60 -4.21
N ILE A 264 5.13 -9.20 -5.48
CA ILE A 264 4.46 -9.84 -6.61
C ILE A 264 5.35 -10.94 -7.20
N THR A 265 6.64 -10.64 -7.45
CA THR A 265 7.55 -11.52 -8.20
C THR A 265 8.40 -12.44 -7.32
N HIS A 266 8.63 -12.04 -6.07
CA HIS A 266 9.41 -12.78 -5.05
C HIS A 266 8.62 -12.88 -3.73
N PRO A 267 7.37 -13.40 -3.75
CA PRO A 267 6.44 -13.26 -2.63
C PRO A 267 6.91 -13.99 -1.36
N ARG A 268 7.53 -15.16 -1.50
CA ARG A 268 8.00 -15.93 -0.34
C ARG A 268 9.14 -15.22 0.38
N GLU A 269 10.17 -14.81 -0.34
CA GLU A 269 11.30 -14.09 0.25
C GLU A 269 10.85 -12.77 0.89
N THR A 270 9.97 -12.05 0.19
CA THR A 270 9.36 -10.83 0.71
C THR A 270 8.58 -11.09 1.99
N TRP A 271 7.79 -12.19 2.04
CA TRP A 271 7.04 -12.57 3.23
C TRP A 271 7.94 -13.03 4.38
N ASP A 272 8.99 -13.80 4.11
CA ASP A 272 9.93 -14.27 5.14
C ASP A 272 10.59 -13.07 5.85
N LEU A 273 10.95 -12.02 5.10
CA LEU A 273 11.46 -10.77 5.66
C LEU A 273 10.41 -10.04 6.51
N ILE A 274 9.19 -9.85 5.98
CA ILE A 274 8.10 -9.16 6.68
C ILE A 274 7.70 -9.93 7.93
N GLY A 275 7.50 -11.24 7.82
CA GLY A 275 7.08 -12.12 8.91
C GLY A 275 8.10 -12.16 10.04
N GLY A 276 9.40 -12.21 9.72
CA GLY A 276 10.48 -12.13 10.70
C GLY A 276 10.47 -10.81 11.49
N PHE A 277 10.25 -9.68 10.81
CA PHE A 277 10.11 -8.39 11.47
C PHE A 277 8.87 -8.32 12.37
N LEU A 278 7.72 -8.80 11.89
CA LEU A 278 6.48 -8.83 12.66
C LEU A 278 6.64 -9.70 13.93
N ASP A 279 7.22 -10.88 13.79
CA ASP A 279 7.45 -11.79 14.91
C ASP A 279 8.35 -11.16 15.99
N SER A 280 9.44 -10.51 15.58
CA SER A 280 10.34 -9.82 16.52
C SER A 280 9.65 -8.67 17.23
N THR A 281 8.83 -7.90 16.51
CA THR A 281 8.09 -6.75 17.05
C THR A 281 7.01 -7.18 18.03
N ILE A 282 6.25 -8.24 17.72
CA ILE A 282 5.18 -8.76 18.58
C ILE A 282 5.76 -9.39 19.85
N GLN A 283 6.91 -10.08 19.78
CA GLN A 283 7.59 -10.67 20.95
C GLN A 283 8.24 -9.62 21.84
N GLY A 284 8.83 -8.58 21.25
CA GLY A 284 9.49 -7.48 21.96
C GLY A 284 8.52 -6.51 22.67
N GLY A 285 7.24 -6.53 22.32
CA GLY A 285 6.19 -5.70 22.94
C GLY A 285 5.48 -6.35 24.14
N LYS A 286 5.86 -7.58 24.47
CA LYS A 286 5.41 -8.29 25.68
C LYS A 286 6.40 -8.09 26.81
#